data_6735bdee88862f8716443faee9d367f5
#
_entry.id   6735bdee88862f8716443faee9d367f5
#
_cell.length_a   1.000
_cell.length_b   1.000
_cell.length_c   1.000
_cell.angle_alpha   90.00
_cell.angle_beta   90.00
_cell.angle_gamma   90.00
#
_symmetry.space_group_name_H-M   'P 1'
#
loop_
_entity.id
_entity.type
_entity.pdbx_description
1 polymer ?
#
loop_
_entity_poly.entity_id
_entity_poly.type
_entity_poly.pdbx_seq_one_letter_code
_entity_poly.pdbx_strand_id
1 'polypeptide(L)'
;AFAQAEPIVIKFSHVVAEDTPKGKGALMFKRLVEERLPGQVSVVVYPNSSLYGDANELEALRNNEVQLLAPSLAKFEQYTKQLQVFDLPFLFDDLDAVNRFQKRAKGRQLLRAMEDENITGLAYWHNGMKQLSATRALRMPSDASGLAFRIQPSAVLESQFAQLGAAANKIAFSKVFTSLQDGTVQGAENPWSNIYSQKMHTVQPYITETNHGVLDYMLVSNTRFWFGIPHQIRTELEGIIDEVTYEVNRAAEDANQADRASILQAGTSEIITLTPEEREAWRAKMRPVWQQFGSVIGEDIINAAQTVNRKQRN
;
A
#
# COMPACT_ATOMS: atom_id res chain seq x y z
N ALA A 1 44.75 -2.76 20.28
CA ALA A 1 43.33 -3.10 20.25
C ALA A 1 42.72 -2.45 19.03
N PHE A 2 42.26 -3.25 18.07
CA PHE A 2 41.52 -2.73 16.92
C PHE A 2 40.14 -2.30 17.43
N ALA A 3 39.77 -1.02 17.23
CA ALA A 3 38.45 -0.55 17.54
C ALA A 3 37.47 -1.25 16.58
N GLN A 4 36.47 -1.94 17.13
CA GLN A 4 35.36 -2.47 16.32
C GLN A 4 34.58 -1.28 15.75
N ALA A 5 34.27 -1.34 14.45
CA ALA A 5 33.38 -0.36 13.82
C ALA A 5 32.02 -0.42 14.52
N GLU A 6 31.40 0.73 14.74
CA GLU A 6 30.04 0.80 15.27
C GLU A 6 29.07 0.12 14.31
N PRO A 7 28.04 -0.59 14.82
CA PRO A 7 27.02 -1.18 13.97
C PRO A 7 26.30 -0.12 13.15
N ILE A 8 25.95 -0.46 11.93
CA ILE A 8 25.03 0.32 11.12
C ILE A 8 23.65 0.16 11.75
N VAL A 9 23.01 1.28 12.11
CA VAL A 9 21.66 1.27 12.68
C VAL A 9 20.66 1.58 11.60
N ILE A 10 19.71 0.67 11.40
CA ILE A 10 18.58 0.83 10.48
C ILE A 10 17.31 1.02 11.32
N LYS A 11 16.75 2.22 11.28
CA LYS A 11 15.42 2.49 11.82
C LYS A 11 14.41 2.21 10.72
N PHE A 12 13.50 1.28 10.98
CA PHE A 12 12.44 0.90 10.07
C PHE A 12 11.10 1.35 10.68
N SER A 13 10.53 2.40 10.11
CA SER A 13 9.25 2.96 10.56
C SER A 13 8.13 2.56 9.61
N HIS A 14 6.93 2.27 10.15
CA HIS A 14 5.75 2.03 9.34
C HIS A 14 4.47 2.41 10.10
N VAL A 15 3.34 2.42 9.39
CA VAL A 15 2.10 2.98 9.93
C VAL A 15 1.06 1.93 10.30
N VAL A 16 1.35 0.63 10.09
CA VAL A 16 0.39 -0.45 10.33
C VAL A 16 0.71 -1.24 11.60
N ALA A 17 -0.19 -2.12 11.98
CA ALA A 17 0.01 -3.02 13.12
C ALA A 17 1.04 -4.10 12.80
N GLU A 18 1.67 -4.66 13.83
CA GLU A 18 2.72 -5.68 13.69
C GLU A 18 2.23 -7.00 13.09
N ASP A 19 0.96 -7.33 13.25
CA ASP A 19 0.34 -8.57 12.77
C ASP A 19 -0.18 -8.50 11.32
N THR A 20 -0.02 -7.37 10.66
CA THR A 20 -0.34 -7.23 9.24
C THR A 20 0.79 -7.76 8.34
N PRO A 21 0.56 -8.01 7.04
CA PRO A 21 1.63 -8.47 6.15
C PRO A 21 2.89 -7.61 6.21
N LYS A 22 2.77 -6.30 6.10
CA LYS A 22 3.91 -5.38 6.20
C LYS A 22 4.55 -5.42 7.59
N GLY A 23 3.73 -5.42 8.64
CA GLY A 23 4.23 -5.47 10.01
C GLY A 23 5.05 -6.72 10.28
N LYS A 24 4.56 -7.88 9.85
CA LYS A 24 5.30 -9.15 9.93
C LYS A 24 6.59 -9.13 9.11
N GLY A 25 6.55 -8.51 7.94
CA GLY A 25 7.74 -8.34 7.09
C GLY A 25 8.83 -7.53 7.77
N ALA A 26 8.48 -6.44 8.43
CA ALA A 26 9.44 -5.61 9.16
C ALA A 26 10.10 -6.39 10.31
N LEU A 27 9.33 -7.16 11.06
CA LEU A 27 9.85 -7.99 12.15
C LEU A 27 10.74 -9.13 11.63
N MET A 28 10.37 -9.76 10.52
CA MET A 28 11.19 -10.80 9.89
C MET A 28 12.51 -10.21 9.38
N PHE A 29 12.48 -9.04 8.76
CA PHE A 29 13.67 -8.33 8.33
C PHE A 29 14.62 -8.09 9.51
N LYS A 30 14.12 -7.54 10.62
CA LYS A 30 14.92 -7.34 11.84
C LYS A 30 15.55 -8.64 12.31
N ARG A 31 14.76 -9.70 12.42
CA ARG A 31 15.24 -11.01 12.90
C ARG A 31 16.36 -11.55 12.02
N LEU A 32 16.16 -11.57 10.71
CA LEU A 32 17.17 -12.13 9.79
C LEU A 32 18.44 -11.30 9.73
N VAL A 33 18.33 -9.98 9.79
CA VAL A 33 19.51 -9.10 9.82
C VAL A 33 20.33 -9.34 11.08
N GLU A 34 19.69 -9.40 12.23
CA GLU A 34 20.38 -9.58 13.51
C GLU A 34 20.98 -10.99 13.64
N GLU A 35 20.38 -12.02 13.02
CA GLU A 35 20.91 -13.37 12.95
C GLU A 35 22.13 -13.48 12.02
N ARG A 36 22.09 -12.82 10.86
CA ARG A 36 23.10 -12.99 9.80
C ARG A 36 24.20 -11.94 9.80
N LEU A 37 23.92 -10.78 10.37
CA LEU A 37 24.88 -9.66 10.47
C LEU A 37 25.04 -9.19 11.92
N PRO A 38 25.28 -10.13 12.87
CA PRO A 38 25.39 -9.76 14.29
C PRO A 38 26.56 -8.82 14.50
N GLY A 39 26.32 -7.73 15.24
CA GLY A 39 27.34 -6.71 15.52
C GLY A 39 27.67 -5.80 14.34
N GLN A 40 27.18 -6.09 13.13
CA GLN A 40 27.44 -5.28 11.94
C GLN A 40 26.26 -4.39 11.59
N VAL A 41 25.02 -4.89 11.73
CA VAL A 41 23.80 -4.14 11.48
C VAL A 41 22.81 -4.39 12.62
N SER A 42 22.21 -3.33 13.09
CA SER A 42 21.14 -3.36 14.08
C SER A 42 19.88 -2.75 13.47
N VAL A 43 18.73 -3.37 13.72
CA VAL A 43 17.43 -2.90 13.18
C VAL A 43 16.49 -2.57 14.33
N VAL A 44 15.89 -1.38 14.30
CA VAL A 44 14.85 -0.97 15.24
C VAL A 44 13.57 -0.76 14.43
N VAL A 45 12.51 -1.49 14.78
CA VAL A 45 11.21 -1.38 14.09
C VAL A 45 10.28 -0.50 14.91
N TYR A 46 9.65 0.47 14.25
CA TYR A 46 8.66 1.38 14.84
C TYR A 46 7.32 1.22 14.11
N PRO A 47 6.40 0.39 14.62
CA PRO A 47 5.08 0.18 14.01
C PRO A 47 4.08 1.26 14.39
N ASN A 48 2.89 1.21 13.81
CA ASN A 48 1.71 2.01 14.21
C ASN A 48 1.96 3.53 14.20
N SER A 49 2.75 4.03 13.27
CA SER A 49 3.11 5.46 13.21
C SER A 49 3.81 5.97 14.48
N SER A 50 4.47 5.09 15.23
CA SER A 50 5.05 5.44 16.53
C SER A 50 6.28 6.36 16.44
N LEU A 51 6.95 6.40 15.29
CA LEU A 51 8.07 7.32 15.05
C LEU A 51 7.70 8.37 14.01
N TYR A 52 7.27 7.95 12.82
CA TYR A 52 6.81 8.80 11.74
C TYR A 52 5.49 8.27 11.20
N GLY A 53 4.63 9.16 10.73
CA GLY A 53 3.35 8.83 10.13
C GLY A 53 3.29 9.21 8.65
N ASP A 54 2.08 9.12 8.08
CA ASP A 54 1.82 9.40 6.66
C ASP A 54 2.29 10.77 6.19
N ALA A 55 2.23 11.77 7.08
CA ALA A 55 2.52 13.15 6.69
C ALA A 55 4.03 13.46 6.62
N ASN A 56 4.88 12.72 7.33
CA ASN A 56 6.28 13.11 7.53
C ASN A 56 7.32 12.00 7.30
N GLU A 57 6.89 10.76 7.04
CA GLU A 57 7.84 9.63 6.95
C GLU A 57 8.81 9.78 5.76
N LEU A 58 8.34 10.21 4.60
CA LEU A 58 9.21 10.31 3.40
C LEU A 58 10.24 11.43 3.52
N GLU A 59 9.89 12.56 4.11
CA GLU A 59 10.84 13.63 4.34
C GLU A 59 11.89 13.20 5.38
N ALA A 60 11.49 12.48 6.41
CA ALA A 60 12.41 11.90 7.39
C ALA A 60 13.40 10.92 6.72
N LEU A 61 12.94 10.11 5.76
CA LEU A 61 13.82 9.21 5.00
C LEU A 61 14.83 10.01 4.15
N ARG A 62 14.36 11.03 3.44
CA ARG A 62 15.23 11.86 2.60
C ARG A 62 16.32 12.58 3.42
N ASN A 63 16.01 12.91 4.66
CA ASN A 63 16.95 13.52 5.60
C ASN A 63 17.77 12.52 6.40
N ASN A 64 17.61 11.21 6.12
CA ASN A 64 18.28 10.12 6.83
C ASN A 64 17.97 10.06 8.34
N GLU A 65 16.83 10.54 8.74
CA GLU A 65 16.33 10.41 10.12
C GLU A 65 15.73 9.01 10.36
N VAL A 66 15.34 8.34 9.30
CA VAL A 66 14.92 6.95 9.25
C VAL A 66 15.53 6.32 7.98
N GLN A 67 15.86 5.04 8.01
CA GLN A 67 16.61 4.39 6.94
C GLN A 67 15.78 3.47 6.07
N LEU A 68 14.69 2.91 6.60
CA LEU A 68 13.75 2.10 5.84
C LEU A 68 12.31 2.51 6.13
N LEU A 69 11.53 2.58 5.07
CA LEU A 69 10.09 2.74 5.09
C LEU A 69 9.46 1.76 4.08
N ALA A 70 8.18 1.48 4.26
CA ALA A 70 7.39 0.75 3.27
C ALA A 70 6.06 1.47 3.01
N PRO A 71 6.09 2.71 2.47
CA PRO A 71 4.88 3.48 2.21
C PRO A 71 4.04 2.85 1.10
N SER A 72 2.73 3.10 1.15
CA SER A 72 1.87 2.76 0.03
C SER A 72 2.27 3.55 -1.22
N LEU A 73 2.08 2.94 -2.38
CA LEU A 73 2.51 3.53 -3.66
C LEU A 73 1.81 4.86 -3.95
N ALA A 74 0.62 5.08 -3.41
CA ALA A 74 -0.12 6.33 -3.54
C ALA A 74 0.61 7.54 -2.93
N LYS A 75 1.49 7.32 -1.95
CA LYS A 75 2.16 8.41 -1.22
C LYS A 75 3.33 9.05 -1.96
N PHE A 76 3.75 8.48 -3.08
CA PHE A 76 4.93 8.95 -3.79
C PHE A 76 4.63 9.99 -4.87
N GLU A 77 3.40 10.48 -5.00
CA GLU A 77 3.01 11.32 -6.14
C GLU A 77 3.79 12.64 -6.26
N GLN A 78 4.29 13.20 -5.16
CA GLN A 78 5.11 14.42 -5.23
C GLN A 78 6.53 14.15 -5.75
N TYR A 79 6.97 12.90 -5.76
CA TYR A 79 8.31 12.51 -6.20
C TYR A 79 8.30 11.86 -7.59
N THR A 80 7.23 11.19 -7.95
CA THR A 80 7.04 10.60 -9.29
C THR A 80 5.55 10.43 -9.58
N LYS A 81 5.15 10.73 -10.81
CA LYS A 81 3.78 10.48 -11.28
C LYS A 81 3.58 9.07 -11.82
N GLN A 82 4.66 8.38 -12.15
CA GLN A 82 4.58 7.05 -12.77
C GLN A 82 3.97 5.98 -11.86
N LEU A 83 4.23 6.06 -10.53
CA LEU A 83 3.68 5.13 -9.56
C LEU A 83 2.16 5.28 -9.36
N GLN A 84 1.57 6.35 -9.87
CA GLN A 84 0.11 6.53 -9.89
C GLN A 84 -0.61 5.46 -10.73
N VAL A 85 0.11 4.70 -11.55
CA VAL A 85 -0.46 3.55 -12.27
C VAL A 85 -1.14 2.57 -11.30
N PHE A 86 -0.58 2.40 -10.11
CA PHE A 86 -1.16 1.50 -9.10
C PHE A 86 -2.42 2.04 -8.44
N ASP A 87 -2.69 3.35 -8.56
CA ASP A 87 -3.88 3.97 -8.00
C ASP A 87 -5.08 3.92 -8.95
N LEU A 88 -4.87 3.63 -10.23
CA LEU A 88 -5.95 3.62 -11.22
C LEU A 88 -6.99 2.53 -10.88
N PRO A 89 -8.26 2.90 -10.75
CA PRO A 89 -9.30 1.96 -10.36
C PRO A 89 -9.53 0.91 -11.44
N PHE A 90 -9.67 -0.35 -11.03
CA PHE A 90 -9.95 -1.50 -11.89
C PHE A 90 -8.89 -1.78 -12.97
N LEU A 91 -7.67 -1.27 -12.80
CA LEU A 91 -6.58 -1.51 -13.75
C LEU A 91 -6.06 -2.94 -13.65
N PHE A 92 -5.81 -3.41 -12.42
CA PHE A 92 -5.34 -4.77 -12.16
C PHE A 92 -6.51 -5.64 -11.70
N ASP A 93 -6.62 -6.84 -12.27
CA ASP A 93 -7.71 -7.76 -11.93
C ASP A 93 -7.60 -8.30 -10.50
N ASP A 94 -6.38 -8.53 -10.03
CA ASP A 94 -6.10 -9.13 -8.74
C ASP A 94 -4.64 -8.85 -8.32
N LEU A 95 -4.28 -9.37 -7.16
CA LEU A 95 -2.93 -9.20 -6.62
C LEU A 95 -1.87 -9.94 -7.45
N ASP A 96 -2.23 -11.06 -8.06
CA ASP A 96 -1.33 -11.81 -8.95
C ASP A 96 -0.97 -10.97 -10.18
N ALA A 97 -1.93 -10.23 -10.73
CA ALA A 97 -1.67 -9.31 -11.84
C ALA A 97 -0.70 -8.20 -11.44
N VAL A 98 -0.87 -7.62 -10.27
CA VAL A 98 0.06 -6.62 -9.72
C VAL A 98 1.46 -7.22 -9.62
N ASN A 99 1.59 -8.41 -9.07
CA ASN A 99 2.88 -9.09 -8.91
C ASN A 99 3.56 -9.36 -10.27
N ARG A 100 2.79 -9.81 -11.28
CA ARG A 100 3.34 -10.01 -12.64
C ARG A 100 3.86 -8.72 -13.25
N PHE A 101 3.12 -7.61 -13.11
CA PHE A 101 3.56 -6.30 -13.60
C PHE A 101 4.86 -5.87 -12.92
N GLN A 102 4.94 -6.00 -11.62
CA GLN A 102 6.11 -5.58 -10.84
C GLN A 102 7.38 -6.36 -11.17
N LYS A 103 7.24 -7.61 -11.64
CA LYS A 103 8.37 -8.46 -12.05
C LYS A 103 8.83 -8.20 -13.49
N ARG A 104 8.04 -7.52 -14.31
CA ARG A 104 8.38 -7.17 -15.69
C ARG A 104 9.21 -5.89 -15.75
N ALA A 105 9.72 -5.59 -16.93
CA ALA A 105 10.67 -4.47 -17.13
C ALA A 105 10.15 -3.13 -16.62
N LYS A 106 8.91 -2.75 -16.96
CA LYS A 106 8.34 -1.47 -16.51
C LYS A 106 8.20 -1.39 -14.99
N GLY A 107 7.71 -2.46 -14.37
CA GLY A 107 7.57 -2.52 -12.90
C GLY A 107 8.92 -2.43 -12.19
N ARG A 108 9.95 -3.09 -12.73
CA ARG A 108 11.31 -3.01 -12.18
C ARG A 108 11.93 -1.62 -12.35
N GLN A 109 11.68 -0.96 -13.47
CA GLN A 109 12.14 0.41 -13.69
C GLN A 109 11.55 1.40 -12.70
N LEU A 110 10.30 1.19 -12.28
CA LEU A 110 9.63 2.07 -11.33
C LEU A 110 10.28 2.09 -9.95
N LEU A 111 10.99 1.04 -9.56
CA LEU A 111 11.78 1.04 -8.31
C LEU A 111 12.85 2.13 -8.30
N ARG A 112 13.34 2.54 -9.47
CA ARG A 112 14.39 3.54 -9.62
C ARG A 112 13.88 4.94 -9.93
N ALA A 113 12.56 5.11 -10.02
CA ALA A 113 11.94 6.36 -10.49
C ALA A 113 12.22 7.57 -9.60
N MET A 114 12.70 7.37 -8.36
CA MET A 114 12.87 8.43 -7.36
C MET A 114 14.32 8.57 -6.86
N GLU A 115 15.29 7.96 -7.53
CA GLU A 115 16.70 8.04 -7.10
C GLU A 115 17.21 9.49 -7.08
N ASP A 116 16.75 10.33 -8.00
CA ASP A 116 17.09 11.77 -8.05
C ASP A 116 16.52 12.54 -6.85
N GLU A 117 15.53 11.97 -6.16
CA GLU A 117 14.91 12.53 -4.96
C GLU A 117 15.48 11.94 -3.67
N ASN A 118 16.62 11.24 -3.76
CA ASN A 118 17.26 10.56 -2.64
C ASN A 118 16.39 9.44 -2.04
N ILE A 119 15.56 8.80 -2.85
CA ILE A 119 14.72 7.66 -2.47
C ILE A 119 15.05 6.49 -3.41
N THR A 120 15.50 5.38 -2.85
CA THR A 120 15.80 4.16 -3.59
C THR A 120 14.77 3.09 -3.28
N GLY A 121 14.07 2.59 -4.32
CA GLY A 121 13.17 1.45 -4.20
C GLY A 121 13.96 0.15 -4.12
N LEU A 122 13.65 -0.67 -3.12
CA LEU A 122 14.32 -1.95 -2.87
C LEU A 122 13.47 -3.15 -3.23
N ALA A 123 12.17 -3.06 -3.02
CA ALA A 123 11.23 -4.15 -3.29
C ALA A 123 9.79 -3.63 -3.28
N TYR A 124 8.88 -4.41 -3.86
CA TYR A 124 7.44 -4.23 -3.70
C TYR A 124 6.92 -5.21 -2.65
N TRP A 125 6.13 -4.72 -1.72
CA TRP A 125 5.44 -5.55 -0.72
C TRP A 125 3.93 -5.43 -0.90
N HIS A 126 3.24 -6.57 -0.89
CA HIS A 126 1.79 -6.61 -1.08
C HIS A 126 1.05 -6.40 0.24
N ASN A 127 -0.12 -5.80 0.15
CA ASN A 127 -1.19 -5.96 1.11
C ASN A 127 -2.36 -6.69 0.45
N GLY A 128 -3.18 -5.98 -0.31
CA GLY A 128 -4.34 -6.62 -0.94
C GLY A 128 -5.18 -5.67 -1.76
N MET A 129 -6.23 -6.23 -2.35
CA MET A 129 -7.23 -5.45 -3.07
C MET A 129 -8.08 -4.66 -2.08
N LYS A 130 -8.43 -3.44 -2.44
CA LYS A 130 -9.21 -2.53 -1.60
C LYS A 130 -10.70 -2.78 -1.73
N GLN A 131 -11.39 -2.63 -0.61
CA GLN A 131 -12.83 -2.69 -0.48
C GLN A 131 -13.36 -1.32 -0.03
N LEU A 132 -14.63 -1.04 -0.30
CA LEU A 132 -15.27 0.20 0.16
C LEU A 132 -16.09 -0.07 1.42
N SER A 133 -15.77 0.60 2.51
CA SER A 133 -16.58 0.61 3.73
C SER A 133 -17.39 1.89 3.80
N ALA A 134 -18.58 1.82 4.39
CA ALA A 134 -19.45 2.98 4.51
C ALA A 134 -20.48 2.82 5.61
N THR A 135 -21.14 3.94 5.95
CA THR A 135 -22.27 3.98 6.90
C THR A 135 -23.57 3.51 6.27
N ARG A 136 -23.64 3.37 4.95
CA ARG A 136 -24.80 2.81 4.24
C ARG A 136 -24.35 1.81 3.18
N ALA A 137 -25.28 0.96 2.75
CA ALA A 137 -25.01 -0.07 1.74
C ALA A 137 -24.65 0.56 0.39
N LEU A 138 -23.55 0.12 -0.21
CA LEU A 138 -23.08 0.58 -1.52
C LEU A 138 -23.20 -0.59 -2.51
N ARG A 139 -24.26 -0.64 -3.30
CA ARG A 139 -24.41 -1.63 -4.39
C ARG A 139 -24.12 -1.02 -5.75
N MET A 140 -24.62 0.18 -5.99
CA MET A 140 -24.40 0.91 -7.23
C MET A 140 -23.53 2.14 -6.95
N PRO A 141 -22.77 2.63 -7.95
CA PRO A 141 -21.92 3.82 -7.76
C PRO A 141 -22.66 5.02 -7.19
N SER A 142 -23.94 5.21 -7.58
CA SER A 142 -24.77 6.32 -7.08
C SER A 142 -25.02 6.25 -5.57
N ASP A 143 -24.90 5.09 -4.95
CA ASP A 143 -25.06 4.94 -3.49
C ASP A 143 -23.97 5.67 -2.71
N ALA A 144 -22.81 5.92 -3.32
CA ALA A 144 -21.73 6.68 -2.71
C ALA A 144 -21.89 8.19 -2.78
N SER A 145 -22.85 8.68 -3.61
CA SER A 145 -23.05 10.11 -3.81
C SER A 145 -23.38 10.83 -2.50
N GLY A 146 -22.72 11.96 -2.29
CA GLY A 146 -22.93 12.81 -1.10
C GLY A 146 -22.20 12.33 0.17
N LEU A 147 -21.55 11.18 0.14
CA LEU A 147 -20.72 10.72 1.25
C LEU A 147 -19.31 11.31 1.18
N ALA A 148 -18.62 11.36 2.32
CA ALA A 148 -17.22 11.70 2.40
C ALA A 148 -16.42 10.44 2.74
N PHE A 149 -15.35 10.20 1.98
CA PHE A 149 -14.45 9.05 2.15
C PHE A 149 -13.05 9.50 2.54
N ARG A 150 -12.43 8.74 3.44
CA ARG A 150 -10.99 8.91 3.69
C ARG A 150 -10.21 8.35 2.52
N ILE A 151 -9.21 9.09 2.08
CA ILE A 151 -8.22 8.62 1.11
C ILE A 151 -6.81 8.88 1.61
N GLN A 152 -5.86 8.16 1.02
CA GLN A 152 -4.45 8.52 1.06
C GLN A 152 -4.20 9.76 0.17
N PRO A 153 -3.09 10.49 0.35
CA PRO A 153 -2.83 11.71 -0.43
C PRO A 153 -2.51 11.37 -1.90
N SER A 154 -3.53 11.31 -2.73
CA SER A 154 -3.43 10.95 -4.15
C SER A 154 -4.48 11.70 -4.97
N ALA A 155 -4.03 12.42 -5.99
CA ALA A 155 -4.92 13.09 -6.92
C ALA A 155 -5.77 12.09 -7.72
N VAL A 156 -5.25 10.90 -8.00
CA VAL A 156 -5.99 9.82 -8.67
C VAL A 156 -7.15 9.36 -7.79
N LEU A 157 -6.90 9.14 -6.50
CA LEU A 157 -7.95 8.72 -5.57
C LEU A 157 -8.99 9.82 -5.34
N GLU A 158 -8.59 11.09 -5.30
CA GLU A 158 -9.55 12.21 -5.28
C GLU A 158 -10.47 12.16 -6.49
N SER A 159 -9.92 11.97 -7.68
CA SER A 159 -10.69 11.87 -8.92
C SER A 159 -11.64 10.67 -8.92
N GLN A 160 -11.19 9.54 -8.39
CA GLN A 160 -12.02 8.33 -8.25
C GLN A 160 -13.31 8.62 -7.48
N PHE A 161 -13.20 9.27 -6.33
CA PHE A 161 -14.38 9.60 -5.52
C PHE A 161 -15.20 10.73 -6.12
N ALA A 162 -14.56 11.69 -6.80
CA ALA A 162 -15.28 12.75 -7.52
C ALA A 162 -16.19 12.14 -8.62
N GLN A 163 -15.74 11.08 -9.31
CA GLN A 163 -16.59 10.38 -10.28
C GLN A 163 -17.82 9.75 -9.65
N LEU A 164 -17.78 9.43 -8.37
CA LEU A 164 -18.91 8.87 -7.62
C LEU A 164 -19.83 9.94 -7.04
N GLY A 165 -19.51 11.23 -7.21
CA GLY A 165 -20.25 12.32 -6.57
C GLY A 165 -19.99 12.39 -5.06
N ALA A 166 -18.87 11.84 -4.60
CA ALA A 166 -18.46 11.79 -3.20
C ALA A 166 -17.33 12.78 -2.93
N ALA A 167 -17.17 13.17 -1.66
CA ALA A 167 -16.01 13.92 -1.20
C ALA A 167 -14.89 12.96 -0.81
N ALA A 168 -13.64 13.41 -0.95
CA ALA A 168 -12.46 12.67 -0.55
C ALA A 168 -11.63 13.51 0.41
N ASN A 169 -11.34 12.97 1.59
CA ASN A 169 -10.59 13.64 2.64
C ASN A 169 -9.28 12.89 2.88
N LYS A 170 -8.17 13.60 2.72
CA LYS A 170 -6.83 13.07 3.02
C LYS A 170 -6.64 13.03 4.53
N ILE A 171 -6.62 11.83 5.09
CA ILE A 171 -6.50 11.61 6.54
C ILE A 171 -5.39 10.59 6.76
N ALA A 172 -4.47 10.86 7.70
CA ALA A 172 -3.43 9.93 8.07
C ALA A 172 -4.02 8.62 8.59
N PHE A 173 -3.36 7.50 8.29
CA PHE A 173 -3.85 6.16 8.64
C PHE A 173 -4.14 6.01 10.14
N SER A 174 -3.28 6.57 11.00
CA SER A 174 -3.45 6.54 12.46
C SER A 174 -4.73 7.22 12.95
N LYS A 175 -5.39 8.04 12.13
CA LYS A 175 -6.59 8.80 12.48
C LYS A 175 -7.86 8.30 11.80
N VAL A 176 -7.76 7.24 10.98
CA VAL A 176 -8.91 6.77 10.20
C VAL A 176 -10.03 6.24 11.08
N PHE A 177 -9.71 5.38 12.06
CA PHE A 177 -10.71 4.83 12.97
C PHE A 177 -11.50 5.94 13.67
N THR A 178 -10.82 6.90 14.27
CA THR A 178 -11.44 8.03 14.98
C THR A 178 -12.31 8.87 14.03
N SER A 179 -11.83 9.13 12.82
CA SER A 179 -12.57 9.91 11.82
C SER A 179 -13.84 9.20 11.34
N LEU A 180 -13.83 7.87 11.29
CA LEU A 180 -15.02 7.07 10.99
C LEU A 180 -15.98 7.04 12.19
N GLN A 181 -15.43 6.91 13.40
CA GLN A 181 -16.20 6.85 14.63
C GLN A 181 -16.95 8.15 14.91
N ASP A 182 -16.28 9.30 14.71
CA ASP A 182 -16.86 10.61 15.01
C ASP A 182 -17.68 11.20 13.85
N GLY A 183 -17.74 10.53 12.70
CA GLY A 183 -18.49 10.97 11.54
C GLY A 183 -17.84 12.05 10.70
N THR A 184 -16.55 12.35 10.91
CA THR A 184 -15.79 13.27 10.04
C THR A 184 -15.86 12.76 8.60
N VAL A 185 -15.75 11.45 8.38
CA VAL A 185 -16.00 10.76 7.12
C VAL A 185 -16.97 9.62 7.34
N GLN A 186 -17.70 9.24 6.29
CA GLN A 186 -18.70 8.17 6.33
C GLN A 186 -18.13 6.85 5.81
N GLY A 187 -17.02 6.89 5.11
CA GLY A 187 -16.45 5.68 4.53
C GLY A 187 -14.95 5.78 4.31
N ALA A 188 -14.39 4.67 3.84
CA ALA A 188 -12.97 4.53 3.54
C ALA A 188 -12.77 3.41 2.52
N GLU A 189 -11.54 3.29 1.99
CA GLU A 189 -11.12 2.20 1.12
C GLU A 189 -9.88 1.55 1.70
N ASN A 190 -9.93 0.24 1.93
CA ASN A 190 -8.83 -0.52 2.52
C ASN A 190 -8.94 -2.00 2.18
N PRO A 191 -7.83 -2.73 2.16
CA PRO A 191 -7.85 -4.19 2.18
C PRO A 191 -8.41 -4.72 3.51
N TRP A 192 -8.80 -5.98 3.51
CA TRP A 192 -9.37 -6.64 4.68
C TRP A 192 -8.45 -6.61 5.90
N SER A 193 -7.14 -6.78 5.71
CA SER A 193 -6.17 -6.76 6.82
C SER A 193 -6.17 -5.42 7.57
N ASN A 194 -6.24 -4.32 6.84
CA ASN A 194 -6.28 -2.98 7.44
C ASN A 194 -7.62 -2.70 8.11
N ILE A 195 -8.71 -3.13 7.49
CA ILE A 195 -10.05 -2.97 8.08
C ILE A 195 -10.11 -3.69 9.43
N TYR A 196 -9.64 -4.94 9.49
CA TYR A 196 -9.69 -5.74 10.70
C TYR A 196 -8.72 -5.26 11.76
N SER A 197 -7.44 -5.06 11.42
CA SER A 197 -6.41 -4.66 12.38
C SER A 197 -6.67 -3.30 13.03
N GLN A 198 -7.29 -2.37 12.30
CA GLN A 198 -7.66 -1.05 12.79
C GLN A 198 -9.09 -1.01 13.36
N LYS A 199 -9.76 -2.15 13.45
CA LYS A 199 -11.14 -2.27 13.99
C LYS A 199 -12.17 -1.43 13.23
N MET A 200 -11.92 -1.10 11.99
CA MET A 200 -12.83 -0.27 11.18
C MET A 200 -14.19 -0.94 11.00
N HIS A 201 -14.24 -2.27 10.98
CA HIS A 201 -15.49 -3.05 10.92
C HIS A 201 -16.42 -2.81 12.10
N THR A 202 -15.93 -2.29 13.21
CA THR A 202 -16.75 -1.96 14.39
C THR A 202 -17.48 -0.63 14.25
N VAL A 203 -17.05 0.23 13.32
CA VAL A 203 -17.63 1.56 13.05
C VAL A 203 -18.10 1.73 11.60
N GLN A 204 -18.06 0.65 10.81
CA GLN A 204 -18.50 0.63 9.42
C GLN A 204 -19.49 -0.52 9.22
N PRO A 205 -20.80 -0.24 9.26
CA PRO A 205 -21.81 -1.29 9.20
C PRO A 205 -21.91 -2.00 7.85
N TYR A 206 -21.33 -1.44 6.78
CA TYR A 206 -21.35 -2.04 5.45
C TYR A 206 -19.97 -2.00 4.82
N ILE A 207 -19.58 -3.12 4.21
CA ILE A 207 -18.35 -3.22 3.44
C ILE A 207 -18.71 -3.86 2.11
N THR A 208 -18.52 -3.13 1.03
CA THR A 208 -18.75 -3.64 -0.33
C THR A 208 -17.45 -4.21 -0.89
N GLU A 209 -17.49 -5.49 -1.26
CA GLU A 209 -16.34 -6.19 -1.84
C GLU A 209 -16.18 -5.80 -3.31
N THR A 210 -15.58 -4.63 -3.54
CA THR A 210 -15.43 -4.03 -4.86
C THR A 210 -14.16 -4.52 -5.58
N ASN A 211 -13.10 -4.82 -4.83
CA ASN A 211 -11.77 -5.08 -5.40
C ASN A 211 -11.38 -4.04 -6.45
N HIS A 212 -11.75 -2.78 -6.21
CA HIS A 212 -11.63 -1.71 -7.20
C HIS A 212 -10.21 -1.16 -7.35
N GLY A 213 -9.36 -1.41 -6.41
CA GLY A 213 -7.99 -0.92 -6.41
C GLY A 213 -7.09 -1.83 -5.61
N VAL A 214 -5.81 -1.51 -5.59
CA VAL A 214 -4.82 -2.27 -4.83
C VAL A 214 -4.15 -1.37 -3.80
N LEU A 215 -3.90 -1.90 -2.62
CA LEU A 215 -2.97 -1.32 -1.66
C LEU A 215 -1.69 -2.14 -1.70
N ASP A 216 -0.65 -1.51 -2.20
CA ASP A 216 0.66 -2.11 -2.35
C ASP A 216 1.71 -1.14 -1.84
N TYR A 217 2.87 -1.65 -1.47
CA TYR A 217 3.92 -0.88 -0.84
C TYR A 217 5.22 -0.97 -1.62
N MET A 218 6.06 0.05 -1.49
CA MET A 218 7.44 -0.02 -1.89
C MET A 218 8.33 0.10 -0.66
N LEU A 219 9.17 -0.90 -0.43
CA LEU A 219 10.24 -0.81 0.55
C LEU A 219 11.30 0.13 -0.02
N VAL A 220 11.58 1.21 0.71
CA VAL A 220 12.48 2.26 0.23
C VAL A 220 13.53 2.60 1.28
N SER A 221 14.69 3.05 0.81
CA SER A 221 15.76 3.58 1.64
C SER A 221 16.22 4.94 1.12
N ASN A 222 16.96 5.66 1.95
CA ASN A 222 17.70 6.85 1.54
C ASN A 222 18.83 6.42 0.61
N THR A 223 18.90 7.01 -0.57
CA THR A 223 19.85 6.59 -1.61
C THR A 223 21.31 6.69 -1.15
N ARG A 224 21.69 7.81 -0.52
CA ARG A 224 23.05 8.00 -0.02
C ARG A 224 23.40 7.01 1.08
N PHE A 225 22.49 6.81 2.01
CA PHE A 225 22.68 5.83 3.09
C PHE A 225 22.86 4.43 2.51
N TRP A 226 21.94 4.00 1.62
CA TRP A 226 21.92 2.64 1.10
C TRP A 226 23.19 2.31 0.34
N PHE A 227 23.58 3.16 -0.61
CA PHE A 227 24.79 2.94 -1.41
C PHE A 227 26.09 3.26 -0.67
N GLY A 228 26.00 3.90 0.49
CA GLY A 228 27.13 4.10 1.41
C GLY A 228 27.42 2.89 2.30
N ILE A 229 26.53 1.90 2.35
CA ILE A 229 26.76 0.66 3.09
C ILE A 229 27.88 -0.15 2.38
N PRO A 230 28.86 -0.71 3.14
CA PRO A 230 29.88 -1.56 2.53
C PRO A 230 29.27 -2.66 1.66
N HIS A 231 29.86 -2.90 0.51
CA HIS A 231 29.30 -3.77 -0.52
C HIS A 231 28.89 -5.17 0.00
N GLN A 232 29.74 -5.81 0.82
CA GLN A 232 29.45 -7.14 1.36
C GLN A 232 28.22 -7.13 2.27
N ILE A 233 28.09 -6.10 3.11
CA ILE A 233 26.94 -5.96 4.02
C ILE A 233 25.68 -5.66 3.19
N ARG A 234 25.78 -4.76 2.22
CA ARG A 234 24.64 -4.41 1.35
C ARG A 234 24.14 -5.62 0.56
N THR A 235 25.03 -6.43 0.01
CA THR A 235 24.68 -7.67 -0.72
C THR A 235 23.91 -8.63 0.19
N GLU A 236 24.34 -8.80 1.43
CA GLU A 236 23.63 -9.64 2.40
C GLU A 236 22.25 -9.06 2.74
N LEU A 237 22.15 -7.74 2.94
CA LEU A 237 20.89 -7.07 3.17
C LEU A 237 19.93 -7.23 1.99
N GLU A 238 20.41 -7.13 0.76
CA GLU A 238 19.62 -7.35 -0.45
C GLU A 238 19.06 -8.78 -0.50
N GLY A 239 19.87 -9.78 -0.16
CA GLY A 239 19.43 -11.17 -0.08
C GLY A 239 18.37 -11.38 1.00
N ILE A 240 18.52 -10.75 2.14
CA ILE A 240 17.52 -10.79 3.23
C ILE A 240 16.21 -10.13 2.76
N ILE A 241 16.30 -8.98 2.10
CA ILE A 241 15.11 -8.29 1.55
C ILE A 241 14.39 -9.19 0.56
N ASP A 242 15.10 -9.91 -0.30
CA ASP A 242 14.48 -10.85 -1.25
C ASP A 242 13.72 -11.96 -0.54
N GLU A 243 14.28 -12.55 0.51
CA GLU A 243 13.61 -13.59 1.30
C GLU A 243 12.36 -13.03 2.01
N VAL A 244 12.48 -11.88 2.65
CA VAL A 244 11.35 -11.25 3.34
C VAL A 244 10.25 -10.89 2.35
N THR A 245 10.61 -10.32 1.20
CA THR A 245 9.68 -9.95 0.14
C THR A 245 8.89 -11.17 -0.36
N TYR A 246 9.59 -12.28 -0.59
CA TYR A 246 8.92 -13.52 -0.99
C TYR A 246 7.88 -13.96 0.04
N GLU A 247 8.23 -13.96 1.33
CA GLU A 247 7.31 -14.39 2.39
C GLU A 247 6.14 -13.43 2.57
N VAL A 248 6.38 -12.12 2.56
CA VAL A 248 5.32 -11.11 2.66
C VAL A 248 4.33 -11.28 1.51
N ASN A 249 4.84 -11.38 0.29
CA ASN A 249 3.99 -11.40 -0.90
C ASN A 249 3.24 -12.72 -1.06
N ARG A 250 3.86 -13.84 -0.67
CA ARG A 250 3.22 -15.15 -0.68
C ARG A 250 2.04 -15.23 0.29
N ALA A 251 2.18 -14.60 1.46
CA ALA A 251 1.21 -14.71 2.54
C ALA A 251 0.09 -13.64 2.50
N ALA A 252 0.23 -12.60 1.68
CA ALA A 252 -0.63 -11.42 1.74
C ALA A 252 -2.10 -11.76 1.46
N GLU A 253 -2.39 -12.52 0.40
CA GLU A 253 -3.77 -12.86 0.04
C GLU A 253 -4.43 -13.73 1.12
N ASP A 254 -3.71 -14.73 1.63
CA ASP A 254 -4.25 -15.60 2.69
C ASP A 254 -4.53 -14.81 3.97
N ALA A 255 -3.67 -13.85 4.33
CA ALA A 255 -3.88 -12.98 5.47
C ALA A 255 -5.14 -12.13 5.29
N ASN A 256 -5.36 -11.57 4.12
CA ASN A 256 -6.56 -10.80 3.82
C ASN A 256 -7.83 -11.66 3.87
N GLN A 257 -7.80 -12.88 3.35
CA GLN A 257 -8.94 -13.78 3.40
C GLN A 257 -9.26 -14.23 4.83
N ALA A 258 -8.24 -14.48 5.65
CA ALA A 258 -8.42 -14.79 7.06
C ALA A 258 -9.05 -13.62 7.82
N ASP A 259 -8.63 -12.39 7.56
CA ASP A 259 -9.18 -11.19 8.19
C ASP A 259 -10.60 -10.90 7.71
N ARG A 260 -10.91 -11.17 6.42
CA ARG A 260 -12.29 -11.12 5.92
C ARG A 260 -13.20 -12.07 6.69
N ALA A 261 -12.75 -13.30 6.91
CA ALA A 261 -13.49 -14.29 7.68
C ALA A 261 -13.72 -13.82 9.12
N SER A 262 -12.71 -13.21 9.75
CA SER A 262 -12.82 -12.67 11.10
C SER A 262 -13.82 -11.51 11.18
N ILE A 263 -13.85 -10.62 10.19
CA ILE A 263 -14.82 -9.54 10.10
C ILE A 263 -16.24 -10.11 9.99
N LEU A 264 -16.43 -11.11 9.11
CA LEU A 264 -17.71 -11.76 8.92
C LEU A 264 -18.19 -12.41 10.22
N GLN A 265 -17.30 -13.09 10.95
CA GLN A 265 -17.60 -13.75 12.22
C GLN A 265 -17.95 -12.74 13.31
N ALA A 266 -17.31 -11.57 13.32
CA ALA A 266 -17.58 -10.51 14.31
C ALA A 266 -19.02 -9.98 14.21
N GLY A 267 -19.64 -10.03 13.05
CA GLY A 267 -21.04 -9.67 12.84
C GLY A 267 -21.35 -8.17 12.95
N THR A 268 -20.33 -7.31 12.99
CA THR A 268 -20.51 -5.86 13.10
C THR A 268 -20.68 -5.17 11.75
N SER A 269 -20.33 -5.85 10.65
CA SER A 269 -20.44 -5.32 9.29
C SER A 269 -21.14 -6.35 8.40
N GLU A 270 -22.03 -5.85 7.54
CA GLU A 270 -22.55 -6.63 6.42
C GLU A 270 -21.57 -6.54 5.25
N ILE A 271 -21.13 -7.70 4.74
CA ILE A 271 -20.29 -7.75 3.54
C ILE A 271 -21.20 -7.88 2.33
N ILE A 272 -21.12 -6.92 1.43
CA ILE A 272 -21.92 -6.88 0.21
C ILE A 272 -21.06 -7.43 -0.95
N THR A 273 -21.53 -8.51 -1.56
CA THR A 273 -20.93 -9.06 -2.77
C THR A 273 -21.67 -8.50 -3.99
N LEU A 274 -20.92 -7.90 -4.92
CA LEU A 274 -21.49 -7.33 -6.13
C LEU A 274 -21.82 -8.41 -7.16
N THR A 275 -22.93 -8.24 -7.85
CA THR A 275 -23.19 -9.02 -9.08
C THR A 275 -22.22 -8.55 -10.17
N PRO A 276 -22.01 -9.36 -11.26
CA PRO A 276 -21.19 -8.91 -12.39
C PRO A 276 -21.68 -7.59 -13.00
N GLU A 277 -23.00 -7.38 -13.08
CA GLU A 277 -23.60 -6.15 -13.60
C GLU A 277 -23.32 -4.96 -12.70
N GLU A 278 -23.46 -5.15 -11.38
CA GLU A 278 -23.16 -4.10 -10.40
C GLU A 278 -21.66 -3.74 -10.48
N ARG A 279 -20.77 -4.74 -10.53
CA ARG A 279 -19.33 -4.52 -10.65
C ARG A 279 -18.97 -3.75 -11.93
N GLU A 280 -19.59 -4.08 -13.05
CA GLU A 280 -19.38 -3.37 -14.31
C GLU A 280 -19.84 -1.90 -14.22
N ALA A 281 -20.92 -1.62 -13.50
CA ALA A 281 -21.38 -0.25 -13.27
C ALA A 281 -20.31 0.58 -12.53
N TRP A 282 -19.65 0.00 -11.51
CA TRP A 282 -18.55 0.67 -10.81
C TRP A 282 -17.35 0.89 -11.73
N ARG A 283 -16.99 -0.11 -12.52
CA ARG A 283 -15.89 -0.02 -13.48
C ARG A 283 -16.13 1.09 -14.51
N ALA A 284 -17.31 1.12 -15.09
CA ALA A 284 -17.68 2.13 -16.09
C ALA A 284 -17.66 3.53 -15.49
N LYS A 285 -18.16 3.68 -14.27
CA LYS A 285 -18.21 4.99 -13.58
C LYS A 285 -16.83 5.55 -13.28
N MET A 286 -15.87 4.69 -12.93
CA MET A 286 -14.50 5.09 -12.57
C MET A 286 -13.56 5.20 -13.77
N ARG A 287 -13.94 4.68 -14.93
CA ARG A 287 -13.07 4.64 -16.12
C ARG A 287 -12.55 6.03 -16.57
N PRO A 288 -13.31 7.14 -16.47
CA PRO A 288 -12.79 8.45 -16.85
C PRO A 288 -11.52 8.87 -16.10
N VAL A 289 -11.25 8.31 -14.93
CA VAL A 289 -10.02 8.57 -14.17
C VAL A 289 -8.78 8.17 -14.98
N TRP A 290 -8.84 7.08 -15.75
CA TRP A 290 -7.73 6.64 -16.59
C TRP A 290 -7.36 7.67 -17.66
N GLN A 291 -8.38 8.27 -18.30
CA GLN A 291 -8.16 9.30 -19.33
C GLN A 291 -7.54 10.56 -18.73
N GLN A 292 -8.01 10.93 -17.54
CA GLN A 292 -7.53 12.12 -16.84
C GLN A 292 -6.04 12.04 -16.51
N PHE A 293 -5.54 10.87 -16.13
CA PHE A 293 -4.16 10.70 -15.66
C PHE A 293 -3.24 9.99 -16.66
N GLY A 294 -3.74 9.55 -17.81
CA GLY A 294 -2.99 8.75 -18.77
C GLY A 294 -1.69 9.40 -19.24
N SER A 295 -1.73 10.67 -19.62
CA SER A 295 -0.54 11.39 -20.10
C SER A 295 0.46 11.68 -18.98
N VAL A 296 -0.02 11.87 -17.75
CA VAL A 296 0.81 12.16 -16.57
C VAL A 296 1.57 10.90 -16.10
N ILE A 297 0.88 9.77 -16.08
CA ILE A 297 1.47 8.47 -15.70
C ILE A 297 2.39 7.95 -16.81
N GLY A 298 1.91 8.00 -18.04
CA GLY A 298 2.53 7.44 -19.23
C GLY A 298 1.70 6.30 -19.80
N GLU A 299 1.24 6.46 -21.05
CA GLU A 299 0.38 5.48 -21.70
C GLU A 299 1.06 4.12 -21.87
N ASP A 300 2.39 4.11 -22.07
CA ASP A 300 3.17 2.89 -22.15
C ASP A 300 3.17 2.08 -20.84
N ILE A 301 3.19 2.77 -19.70
CA ILE A 301 3.12 2.13 -18.37
C ILE A 301 1.73 1.53 -18.15
N ILE A 302 0.68 2.27 -18.47
CA ILE A 302 -0.71 1.82 -18.34
C ILE A 302 -0.95 0.61 -19.25
N ASN A 303 -0.50 0.67 -20.50
CA ASN A 303 -0.65 -0.43 -21.45
C ASN A 303 0.10 -1.68 -20.97
N ALA A 304 1.32 -1.53 -20.44
CA ALA A 304 2.08 -2.63 -19.88
C ALA A 304 1.34 -3.25 -18.68
N ALA A 305 0.72 -2.43 -17.83
CA ALA A 305 -0.07 -2.90 -16.70
C ALA A 305 -1.32 -3.69 -17.15
N GLN A 306 -2.01 -3.24 -18.19
CA GLN A 306 -3.18 -3.94 -18.72
C GLN A 306 -2.84 -5.34 -19.28
N THR A 307 -1.66 -5.52 -19.86
CA THR A 307 -1.27 -6.79 -20.49
C THR A 307 -1.05 -7.92 -19.50
N VAL A 308 -0.90 -7.63 -18.21
CA VAL A 308 -0.67 -8.67 -17.20
C VAL A 308 -1.96 -9.34 -16.73
N ASN A 309 -3.10 -8.77 -17.03
CA ASN A 309 -4.39 -9.33 -16.64
C ASN A 309 -4.68 -10.61 -17.42
N ARG A 310 -5.21 -11.64 -16.72
CA ARG A 310 -5.55 -12.93 -17.30
C ARG A 310 -7.05 -13.15 -17.41
N LYS A 311 -7.84 -12.08 -17.36
CA LYS A 311 -9.28 -12.21 -17.59
C LYS A 311 -9.53 -12.85 -18.93
N GLN A 312 -10.46 -13.82 -18.94
CA GLN A 312 -10.93 -14.42 -20.15
C GLN A 312 -11.47 -13.34 -21.08
N ARG A 313 -10.96 -13.32 -22.28
CA ARG A 313 -11.53 -12.56 -23.39
C ARG A 313 -12.66 -13.43 -23.96
N ASN A 314 -13.88 -13.13 -23.59
CA ASN A 314 -15.04 -13.64 -24.29
C ASN A 314 -15.48 -12.62 -25.32
#